data_2a098562f2aa5c8a7629f344eb6a3890
#
_entry.id   2a098562f2aa5c8a7629f344eb6a3890
#
_cell.length_a   1.000
_cell.length_b   1.000
_cell.length_c   1.000
_cell.angle_alpha   90.00
_cell.angle_beta   90.00
_cell.angle_gamma   90.00
#
_symmetry.space_group_name_H-M   'P 1'
#
loop_
_entity.id
_entity.type
_entity.pdbx_description
1 polymer ?
#
loop_
_entity_poly.entity_id
_entity_poly.type
_entity_poly.pdbx_seq_one_letter_code
_entity_poly.pdbx_strand_id
1 'polypeptide(L)'
;MPRKRFINLGYVAMQLVVFFDLPVRTKEDRKNYAKFRKALLEDGFAMLQFSVYARYCPNDDVATRHKRFVRDALPPRGAVRMLTVTTRQFEKMENFIGPRQTTPEREPDAATFY
;
A
#
# COMPACT_ATOMS: atom_id res chain seq x y z
N MET A 1 22.16 -17.27 24.02
CA MET A 1 21.70 -16.86 24.10
C MET A 1 21.33 -16.35 23.82
N PRO A 2 21.46 -16.32 23.58
CA PRO A 2 20.97 -15.67 23.36
C PRO A 2 20.20 -15.05 23.16
N ARG A 3 20.16 -14.72 23.32
CA ARG A 3 19.42 -14.13 23.36
C ARG A 3 18.80 -13.63 22.75
N LYS A 4 18.82 -13.58 22.51
CA LYS A 4 18.20 -13.25 22.07
C LYS A 4 17.79 -12.94 21.35
N ARG A 5 18.24 -13.08 21.18
CA ARG A 5 17.74 -13.17 20.57
C ARG A 5 16.83 -13.23 20.18
N PHE A 6 16.90 -13.15 20.92
CA PHE A 6 15.72 -13.17 20.52
C PHE A 6 15.21 -12.01 19.92
N ILE A 7 14.56 -12.19 18.89
CA ILE A 7 14.10 -11.09 18.11
C ILE A 7 12.81 -10.58 18.71
N ASN A 8 12.83 -9.36 19.12
CA ASN A 8 11.62 -8.70 19.51
C ASN A 8 10.99 -8.14 18.24
N LEU A 9 9.90 -8.77 17.78
CA LEU A 9 9.25 -8.38 16.56
C LEU A 9 8.72 -6.94 16.59
N GLY A 10 8.49 -6.38 17.79
CA GLY A 10 8.06 -5.00 17.93
C GLY A 10 9.03 -3.98 17.40
N TYR A 11 10.30 -4.36 17.23
CA TYR A 11 11.34 -3.44 16.75
C TYR A 11 11.80 -3.74 15.33
N VAL A 12 11.17 -4.70 14.66
CA VAL A 12 11.53 -5.02 13.29
C VAL A 12 10.83 -4.06 12.35
N ALA A 13 11.60 -3.42 11.47
CA ALA A 13 11.04 -2.53 10.46
C ALA A 13 10.18 -3.32 9.49
N MET A 14 9.03 -2.77 9.14
CA MET A 14 8.01 -3.43 8.33
C MET A 14 7.63 -2.56 7.14
N GLN A 15 7.09 -3.21 6.11
CA GLN A 15 6.39 -2.53 5.03
C GLN A 15 4.95 -3.02 5.07
N LEU A 16 4.03 -2.07 5.08
CA LEU A 16 2.61 -2.36 4.97
C LEU A 16 2.21 -2.14 3.52
N VAL A 17 1.79 -3.20 2.86
CA VAL A 17 1.42 -3.15 1.44
C VAL A 17 -0.09 -3.25 1.32
N VAL A 18 -0.67 -2.35 0.55
CA VAL A 18 -2.11 -2.30 0.33
C VAL A 18 -2.36 -2.54 -1.16
N PHE A 19 -3.19 -3.53 -1.44
CA PHE A 19 -3.62 -3.89 -2.79
C PHE A 19 -5.10 -3.61 -2.90
N PHE A 20 -5.54 -3.00 -3.98
CA PHE A 20 -6.97 -2.77 -4.09
C PHE A 20 -7.44 -2.90 -5.53
N ASP A 21 -8.71 -3.29 -5.62
CA ASP A 21 -9.42 -3.41 -6.89
C ASP A 21 -10.77 -2.73 -6.65
N LEU A 22 -10.86 -1.49 -7.08
CA LEU A 22 -12.03 -0.66 -6.82
C LEU A 22 -12.75 -0.37 -8.12
N PRO A 23 -14.09 -0.36 -8.09
CA PRO A 23 -14.84 -0.05 -9.30
C PRO A 23 -14.65 1.41 -9.71
N VAL A 24 -14.73 1.66 -11.01
CA VAL A 24 -14.57 2.99 -11.59
C VAL A 24 -15.65 3.30 -12.63
N ARG A 25 -16.74 2.56 -12.58
CA ARG A 25 -17.75 2.64 -13.64
C ARG A 25 -18.69 3.83 -13.48
N THR A 26 -19.03 4.16 -12.24
CA THR A 26 -19.94 5.28 -11.99
C THR A 26 -19.16 6.47 -11.48
N LYS A 27 -19.81 7.63 -11.51
CA LYS A 27 -19.23 8.85 -10.96
C LYS A 27 -18.94 8.66 -9.46
N GLU A 28 -19.85 8.01 -8.77
CA GLU A 28 -19.69 7.76 -7.35
C GLU A 28 -18.49 6.82 -7.09
N ASP A 29 -18.35 5.77 -7.90
CA ASP A 29 -17.21 4.86 -7.80
C ASP A 29 -15.89 5.61 -7.97
N ARG A 30 -15.81 6.48 -8.97
CA ARG A 30 -14.58 7.23 -9.24
C ARG A 30 -14.25 8.19 -8.10
N LYS A 31 -15.27 8.78 -7.51
CA LYS A 31 -15.09 9.67 -6.36
C LYS A 31 -14.54 8.90 -5.17
N ASN A 32 -15.09 7.72 -4.92
CA ASN A 32 -14.62 6.86 -3.83
C ASN A 32 -13.21 6.36 -4.06
N TYR A 33 -12.87 6.03 -5.32
CA TYR A 33 -11.51 5.65 -5.69
C TYR A 33 -10.52 6.77 -5.37
N ALA A 34 -10.84 7.98 -5.84
CA ALA A 34 -9.96 9.12 -5.62
C ALA A 34 -9.79 9.43 -4.14
N LYS A 35 -10.87 9.30 -3.38
CA LYS A 35 -10.85 9.56 -1.95
C LYS A 35 -9.96 8.56 -1.21
N PHE A 36 -10.08 7.28 -1.55
CA PHE A 36 -9.26 6.24 -0.93
C PHE A 36 -7.78 6.42 -1.27
N ARG A 37 -7.48 6.67 -2.54
CA ARG A 37 -6.11 6.91 -2.98
C ARG A 37 -5.50 8.11 -2.25
N LYS A 38 -6.25 9.19 -2.15
CA LYS A 38 -5.79 10.39 -1.46
C LYS A 38 -5.50 10.09 0.01
N ALA A 39 -6.38 9.33 0.66
CA ALA A 39 -6.19 8.96 2.06
C ALA A 39 -4.87 8.20 2.25
N LEU A 40 -4.57 7.25 1.35
CA LEU A 40 -3.32 6.50 1.42
C LEU A 40 -2.12 7.43 1.28
N LEU A 41 -2.15 8.32 0.30
CA LEU A 41 -1.04 9.23 0.06
C LEU A 41 -0.82 10.17 1.25
N GLU A 42 -1.89 10.69 1.82
CA GLU A 42 -1.80 11.58 2.97
C GLU A 42 -1.29 10.86 4.21
N ASP A 43 -1.53 9.56 4.31
CA ASP A 43 -1.04 8.77 5.44
C ASP A 43 0.39 8.30 5.24
N GLY A 44 1.04 8.72 4.16
CA GLY A 44 2.45 8.42 3.93
C GLY A 44 2.71 7.17 3.09
N PHE A 45 1.69 6.58 2.48
CA PHE A 45 1.91 5.51 1.53
C PHE A 45 2.45 6.06 0.23
N ALA A 46 3.27 5.27 -0.44
CA ALA A 46 3.78 5.61 -1.76
C ALA A 46 3.30 4.57 -2.76
N MET A 47 3.02 5.01 -3.97
CA MET A 47 2.57 4.10 -5.01
C MET A 47 3.73 3.21 -5.46
N LEU A 48 3.52 1.91 -5.40
CA LEU A 48 4.49 0.93 -5.90
C LEU A 48 4.19 0.61 -7.35
N GLN A 49 2.93 0.43 -7.66
CA GLN A 49 2.39 0.29 -9.00
C GLN A 49 0.91 0.62 -8.91
N PHE A 50 0.21 0.62 -10.03
CA PHE A 50 -1.22 0.91 -10.04
C PHE A 50 -1.93 0.02 -9.03
N SER A 51 -2.69 0.66 -8.13
CA SER A 51 -3.50 -0.03 -7.12
C SER A 51 -2.69 -0.82 -6.11
N VAL A 52 -1.39 -0.55 -6.00
CA VAL A 52 -0.54 -1.16 -4.98
C VAL A 52 0.30 -0.07 -4.34
N TYR A 53 0.09 0.10 -3.05
CA TYR A 53 0.77 1.14 -2.27
C TYR A 53 1.50 0.51 -1.10
N ALA A 54 2.58 1.10 -0.67
CA ALA A 54 3.35 0.59 0.46
C ALA A 54 3.77 1.71 1.38
N ARG A 55 3.85 1.40 2.66
CA ARG A 55 4.29 2.34 3.68
C ARG A 55 5.31 1.69 4.58
N TYR A 56 6.45 2.35 4.76
CA TYR A 56 7.43 1.94 5.74
C TYR A 56 6.90 2.18 7.14
N CYS A 57 7.10 1.21 8.01
CA CYS A 57 6.72 1.30 9.42
C CYS A 57 7.90 0.83 10.25
N PRO A 58 8.44 1.68 11.14
CA PRO A 58 9.66 1.32 11.88
C PRO A 58 9.48 0.14 12.82
N ASN A 59 8.23 -0.18 13.17
CA ASN A 59 7.96 -1.33 14.02
C ASN A 59 6.52 -1.80 13.81
N ASP A 60 6.18 -2.91 14.45
CA ASP A 60 4.88 -3.54 14.27
C ASP A 60 3.72 -2.70 14.84
N ASP A 61 3.97 -1.97 15.92
CA ASP A 61 2.94 -1.11 16.51
C ASP A 61 2.54 0.01 15.54
N VAL A 62 3.51 0.59 14.85
CA VAL A 62 3.24 1.60 13.84
C VAL A 62 2.47 0.98 12.68
N ALA A 63 2.87 -0.22 12.23
CA ALA A 63 2.14 -0.91 11.17
C ALA A 63 0.69 -1.15 11.57
N THR A 64 0.46 -1.55 12.81
CA THR A 64 -0.90 -1.80 13.31
C THR A 64 -1.75 -0.54 13.27
N ARG A 65 -1.18 0.61 13.63
CA ARG A 65 -1.91 1.87 13.58
C ARG A 65 -2.30 2.24 12.15
N HIS A 66 -1.40 2.03 11.20
CA HIS A 66 -1.70 2.36 9.81
C HIS A 66 -2.67 1.37 9.18
N LYS A 67 -2.63 0.11 9.60
CA LYS A 67 -3.67 -0.85 9.18
C LYS A 67 -5.05 -0.38 9.64
N ARG A 68 -5.14 0.15 10.85
CA ARG A 68 -6.40 0.68 11.36
C ARG A 68 -6.85 1.88 10.54
N PHE A 69 -5.91 2.76 10.21
CA PHE A 69 -6.22 3.91 9.37
C PHE A 69 -6.81 3.47 8.02
N VAL A 70 -6.18 2.49 7.38
CA VAL A 70 -6.67 1.99 6.10
C VAL A 70 -8.06 1.39 6.25
N ARG A 71 -8.25 0.61 7.32
CA ARG A 71 -9.56 -0.01 7.58
C ARG A 71 -10.65 1.04 7.73
N ASP A 72 -10.34 2.15 8.39
CA ASP A 72 -11.31 3.22 8.60
C ASP A 72 -11.57 4.02 7.32
N ALA A 73 -10.68 3.94 6.35
CA ALA A 73 -10.79 4.67 5.09
C ALA A 73 -11.35 3.83 3.95
N LEU A 74 -11.74 2.58 4.22
CA LEU A 74 -12.19 1.67 3.17
C LEU A 74 -13.37 2.25 2.40
N PRO A 75 -13.36 2.12 1.06
CA PRO A 75 -14.50 2.55 0.26
C PRO A 75 -15.67 1.56 0.43
N PRO A 76 -16.88 1.98 0.08
CA PRO A 76 -18.06 1.13 0.28
C PRO A 76 -18.11 -0.07 -0.67
N ARG A 77 -17.36 -0.05 -1.77
CA ARG A 77 -17.38 -1.12 -2.76
C ARG A 77 -15.97 -1.44 -3.21
N GLY A 78 -15.76 -2.67 -3.65
CA GLY A 78 -14.48 -3.12 -4.14
C GLY A 78 -13.75 -3.97 -3.11
N ALA A 79 -12.55 -4.38 -3.46
CA ALA A 79 -11.73 -5.26 -2.61
C ALA A 79 -10.43 -4.55 -2.22
N VAL A 80 -10.07 -4.65 -0.96
CA VAL A 80 -8.81 -4.12 -0.45
C VAL A 80 -8.13 -5.22 0.36
N ARG A 81 -6.86 -5.43 0.10
CA ARG A 81 -6.05 -6.39 0.84
C ARG A 81 -4.84 -5.70 1.42
N MET A 82 -4.44 -6.14 2.58
CA MET A 82 -3.23 -5.63 3.23
C MET A 82 -2.31 -6.80 3.55
N LEU A 83 -1.03 -6.57 3.36
CA LEU A 83 0.00 -7.55 3.69
C LEU A 83 1.12 -6.81 4.38
N THR A 84 1.53 -7.30 5.55
CA THR A 84 2.66 -6.75 6.27
C THR A 84 3.83 -7.68 6.10
N VAL A 85 4.96 -7.15 5.61
CA VAL A 85 6.19 -7.91 5.47
C VAL A 85 7.31 -7.13 6.14
N THR A 86 8.39 -7.83 6.49
CA THR A 86 9.55 -7.10 7.02
C THR A 86 10.18 -6.29 5.89
N THR A 87 10.83 -5.20 6.25
CA THR A 87 11.55 -4.39 5.27
C THR A 87 12.57 -5.24 4.54
N ARG A 88 13.21 -6.17 5.25
CA ARG A 88 14.18 -7.07 4.65
C ARG A 88 13.54 -7.97 3.58
N GLN A 89 12.36 -8.51 3.84
CA GLN A 89 11.62 -9.28 2.84
C GLN A 89 11.22 -8.43 1.66
N PHE A 90 10.78 -7.22 1.94
CA PHE A 90 10.35 -6.29 0.91
C PHE A 90 11.52 -5.93 -0.02
N GLU A 91 12.70 -5.74 0.53
CA GLU A 91 13.89 -5.41 -0.25
C GLU A 91 14.34 -6.53 -1.19
N LYS A 92 13.90 -7.74 -0.94
CA LYS A 92 14.20 -8.89 -1.80
C LYS A 92 13.24 -9.02 -2.98
N MET A 93 12.29 -8.09 -3.09
CA MET A 93 11.35 -8.09 -4.20
C MET A 93 12.10 -7.96 -5.51
N GLU A 94 11.79 -8.82 -6.46
CA GLU A 94 12.37 -8.75 -7.79
C GLU A 94 11.45 -7.93 -8.68
N ASN A 95 12.04 -6.98 -9.40
CA ASN A 95 11.27 -6.05 -10.21
C ASN A 95 11.64 -6.23 -11.68
N PHE A 96 10.64 -6.40 -12.52
CA PHE A 96 10.83 -6.59 -13.94
C PHE A 96 10.05 -5.53 -14.68
N ILE A 97 10.74 -4.79 -15.53
CA ILE A 97 10.15 -3.72 -16.32
C ILE A 97 10.32 -4.08 -17.78
N GLY A 98 9.23 -3.99 -18.53
CA GLY A 98 9.28 -4.33 -19.94
C GLY A 98 10.29 -3.45 -20.68
N PRO A 99 10.94 -3.99 -21.73
CA PRO A 99 12.01 -3.26 -22.41
C PRO A 99 11.55 -1.99 -23.12
N ARG A 100 10.26 -1.82 -23.32
CA ARG A 100 9.72 -0.62 -23.97
C ARG A 100 9.34 0.47 -22.98
N GLN A 101 9.41 0.17 -21.72
CA GLN A 101 9.00 1.11 -20.69
C GLN A 101 10.17 1.98 -20.33
N THR A 102 10.10 3.25 -20.70
CA THR A 102 11.20 4.17 -20.47
C THR A 102 10.93 5.11 -19.31
N THR A 103 9.70 5.13 -18.81
CA THR A 103 9.33 5.97 -17.67
C THR A 103 8.58 5.12 -16.67
N PRO A 104 8.63 5.48 -15.39
CA PRO A 104 7.86 4.77 -14.38
C PRO A 104 6.38 4.83 -14.71
N GLU A 105 5.69 3.73 -14.44
CA GLU A 105 4.26 3.67 -14.56
C GLU A 105 3.62 4.60 -13.54
N ARG A 106 2.58 5.29 -13.96
CA ARG A 106 1.83 6.17 -13.07
C ARG A 106 0.41 5.69 -13.00
N GLU A 107 -0.15 5.76 -11.79
CA GLU A 107 -1.54 5.44 -11.62
C GLU A 107 -2.37 6.55 -12.27
N PRO A 108 -3.33 6.21 -13.12
CA PRO A 108 -4.18 7.22 -13.73
C PRO A 108 -4.99 7.94 -12.67
N ASP A 109 -5.17 9.24 -12.89
CA ASP A 109 -6.12 9.99 -12.08
C ASP A 109 -7.50 9.40 -12.28
N ALA A 110 -8.29 9.31 -11.22
CA ALA A 110 -9.64 8.80 -11.30
C ALA A 110 -10.46 9.54 -12.36
N ALA A 111 -10.20 10.82 -12.56
CA ALA A 111 -10.91 11.61 -13.57
C ALA A 111 -10.52 11.25 -14.99
N THR A 112 -9.39 10.58 -15.20
CA THR A 112 -8.93 10.24 -16.55
C THR A 112 -9.39 8.88 -17.03
N PHE A 113 -10.06 8.12 -16.20
CA PHE A 113 -10.59 6.82 -16.59
C PHE A 113 -11.73 6.94 -17.58
N TYR A 114 -12.22 8.10 -17.80
CA TYR A 114 -13.50 8.31 -18.51
C TYR A 114 -13.42 9.43 -19.48
#